data_229122757cc6d40c1f3f18b504434325
#
_entry.id   229122757cc6d40c1f3f18b504434325
#
_cell.length_a   1.000
_cell.length_b   1.000
_cell.length_c   1.000
_cell.angle_alpha   90.00
_cell.angle_beta   90.00
_cell.angle_gamma   90.00
#
_symmetry.space_group_name_H-M   'P 1'
#
loop_
_entity.id
_entity.type
_entity.pdbx_description
1 polymer ?
#
loop_
_entity_poly.entity_id
_entity_poly.type
_entity_poly.pdbx_seq_one_letter_code
_entity_poly.pdbx_strand_id
1 'polypeptide(L)'
;MRITLAGDIGSGKTTIARELARHAEVEMCSTGGIQRQLAAARGITTLELNRLAETDPAIDEEIDGYLKKLPPGKLVVESRMAWRFVPDARKIFLYVLKHEAANRILRANRDDERYRLLDDAVVDIGERRKSEVKRFKKYYDVDIDNLRNYDCVVDTTFASPRTVVDRILKRDSLKSTPGIWLDPRNLVPTQTPRHLDDRKVREIAGSMAESGFDEDHPLGVLYIDHTFFVVEGHARLAASIRRSLEYVPLMLLACAEEPYRAGLTARSFVERTITETLVRDWEKAMQFRYPHPIWRIPHHA
;
A
#
# COMPACT_ATOMS: atom_id res chain seq x y z
N MET A 1 17.19 15.56 -2.57
CA MET A 1 16.01 14.72 -2.24
C MET A 1 16.48 13.31 -2.00
N ARG A 2 16.22 12.73 -0.84
CA ARG A 2 16.56 11.34 -0.50
C ARG A 2 15.27 10.60 -0.16
N ILE A 3 14.98 9.53 -0.90
CA ILE A 3 13.73 8.77 -0.78
C ILE A 3 14.05 7.29 -0.68
N THR A 4 13.40 6.60 0.26
CA THR A 4 13.31 5.15 0.26
C THR A 4 11.91 4.73 -0.21
N LEU A 5 11.85 3.77 -1.12
CA LEU A 5 10.64 3.29 -1.74
C LEU A 5 10.43 1.82 -1.40
N ALA A 6 9.54 1.54 -0.48
CA ALA A 6 9.04 0.21 -0.16
C ALA A 6 7.64 0.02 -0.77
N GLY A 7 7.03 -1.13 -0.56
CA GLY A 7 5.65 -1.37 -0.99
C GLY A 7 5.36 -2.82 -1.34
N ASP A 8 4.12 -3.06 -1.69
CA ASP A 8 3.60 -4.37 -2.01
C ASP A 8 4.25 -5.03 -3.22
N ILE A 9 4.18 -6.34 -3.29
CA ILE A 9 4.52 -7.10 -4.50
C ILE A 9 3.55 -6.64 -5.61
N GLY A 10 4.06 -6.35 -6.79
CA GLY A 10 3.24 -5.86 -7.91
C GLY A 10 2.84 -4.38 -7.86
N SER A 11 3.27 -3.60 -6.85
CA SER A 11 2.94 -2.15 -6.75
C SER A 11 3.68 -1.26 -7.75
N GLY A 12 4.56 -1.81 -8.59
CA GLY A 12 5.29 -1.03 -9.58
C GLY A 12 6.49 -0.24 -9.02
N LYS A 13 7.04 -0.65 -7.87
CA LYS A 13 8.18 0.02 -7.20
C LYS A 13 9.29 0.44 -8.14
N THR A 14 9.78 -0.48 -8.96
CA THR A 14 10.91 -0.22 -9.86
C THR A 14 10.58 0.84 -10.92
N THR A 15 9.34 0.84 -11.43
CA THR A 15 8.87 1.86 -12.38
C THR A 15 8.81 3.23 -11.71
N ILE A 16 8.18 3.31 -10.54
CA ILE A 16 8.06 4.56 -9.78
C ILE A 16 9.42 5.07 -9.32
N ALA A 17 10.31 4.19 -8.84
CA ALA A 17 11.67 4.58 -8.44
C ALA A 17 12.46 5.19 -9.61
N ARG A 18 12.36 4.58 -10.80
CA ARG A 18 13.00 5.08 -12.02
C ARG A 18 12.45 6.45 -12.43
N GLU A 19 11.12 6.61 -12.41
CA GLU A 19 10.48 7.89 -12.74
C GLU A 19 10.83 8.99 -11.72
N LEU A 20 10.85 8.68 -10.42
CA LEU A 20 11.31 9.60 -9.39
C LEU A 20 12.77 10.02 -9.58
N ALA A 21 13.65 9.06 -9.85
CA ALA A 21 15.07 9.32 -10.08
C ALA A 21 15.29 10.21 -11.31
N ARG A 22 14.58 9.92 -12.41
CA ARG A 22 14.61 10.72 -13.64
C ARG A 22 14.10 12.14 -13.40
N HIS A 23 12.96 12.29 -12.70
CA HIS A 23 12.34 13.59 -12.42
C HIS A 23 13.23 14.46 -11.52
N ALA A 24 13.90 13.86 -10.56
CA ALA A 24 14.76 14.57 -9.62
C ALA A 24 16.22 14.68 -10.06
N GLU A 25 16.56 14.11 -11.21
CA GLU A 25 17.94 14.03 -11.73
C GLU A 25 18.93 13.45 -10.71
N VAL A 26 18.56 12.29 -10.13
CA VAL A 26 19.36 11.61 -9.10
C VAL A 26 19.56 10.15 -9.43
N GLU A 27 20.56 9.54 -8.80
CA GLU A 27 20.81 8.11 -8.92
C GLU A 27 19.71 7.28 -8.26
N MET A 28 19.55 6.04 -8.75
CA MET A 28 18.67 5.03 -8.21
C MET A 28 19.47 3.80 -7.79
N CYS A 29 19.24 3.34 -6.55
CA CYS A 29 19.70 2.05 -6.06
C CYS A 29 18.51 1.11 -5.87
N SER A 30 18.64 -0.15 -6.27
CA SER A 30 17.60 -1.17 -6.10
C SER A 30 18.20 -2.44 -5.50
N THR A 31 17.64 -2.89 -4.35
CA THR A 31 18.05 -4.16 -3.75
C THR A 31 17.68 -5.36 -4.61
N GLY A 32 16.62 -5.28 -5.41
CA GLY A 32 16.33 -6.29 -6.42
C GLY A 32 17.44 -6.42 -7.49
N GLY A 33 18.10 -5.30 -7.82
CA GLY A 33 19.31 -5.32 -8.64
C GLY A 33 20.47 -6.03 -7.97
N ILE A 34 20.72 -5.70 -6.70
CA ILE A 34 21.76 -6.33 -5.87
C ILE A 34 21.49 -7.84 -5.75
N GLN A 35 20.26 -8.26 -5.45
CA GLN A 35 19.87 -9.68 -5.38
C GLN A 35 20.17 -10.43 -6.68
N ARG A 36 19.87 -9.86 -7.85
CA ARG A 36 20.20 -10.47 -9.14
C ARG A 36 21.71 -10.62 -9.35
N GLN A 37 22.48 -9.64 -8.96
CA GLN A 37 23.96 -9.71 -9.03
C GLN A 37 24.50 -10.81 -8.11
N LEU A 38 24.00 -10.91 -6.88
CA LEU A 38 24.39 -11.94 -5.92
C LEU A 38 23.99 -13.36 -6.40
N ALA A 39 22.81 -13.51 -6.96
CA ALA A 39 22.35 -14.76 -7.53
C ALA A 39 23.25 -15.19 -8.70
N ALA A 40 23.53 -14.26 -9.63
CA ALA A 40 24.42 -14.54 -10.77
C ALA A 40 25.84 -14.90 -10.33
N ALA A 41 26.40 -14.20 -9.35
CA ALA A 41 27.72 -14.51 -8.80
C ALA A 41 27.81 -15.90 -8.15
N ARG A 42 26.67 -16.43 -7.65
CA ARG A 42 26.56 -17.76 -7.05
C ARG A 42 26.12 -18.84 -8.03
N GLY A 43 25.85 -18.48 -9.29
CA GLY A 43 25.38 -19.41 -10.33
C GLY A 43 23.96 -19.95 -10.06
N ILE A 44 23.12 -19.22 -9.33
CA ILE A 44 21.76 -19.62 -8.97
C ILE A 44 20.74 -18.57 -9.45
N THR A 45 19.46 -18.95 -9.47
CA THR A 45 18.36 -18.02 -9.79
C THR A 45 18.04 -17.09 -8.61
N THR A 46 17.39 -15.96 -8.87
CA THR A 46 16.92 -15.04 -7.82
C THR A 46 15.91 -15.73 -6.90
N LEU A 47 15.11 -16.67 -7.44
CA LEU A 47 14.16 -17.46 -6.65
C LEU A 47 14.88 -18.38 -5.66
N GLU A 48 15.92 -19.08 -6.10
CA GLU A 48 16.75 -19.91 -5.24
C GLU A 48 17.47 -19.07 -4.18
N LEU A 49 18.00 -17.91 -4.54
CA LEU A 49 18.59 -16.97 -3.57
C LEU A 49 17.57 -16.54 -2.51
N ASN A 50 16.34 -16.24 -2.88
CA ASN A 50 15.28 -15.87 -1.93
C ASN A 50 14.91 -17.02 -0.99
N ARG A 51 14.85 -18.26 -1.49
CA ARG A 51 14.62 -19.46 -0.66
C ARG A 51 15.77 -19.69 0.32
N LEU A 52 17.01 -19.54 -0.11
CA LEU A 52 18.18 -19.62 0.76
C LEU A 52 18.13 -18.56 1.85
N ALA A 53 17.71 -17.31 1.54
CA ALA A 53 17.60 -16.24 2.51
C ALA A 53 16.54 -16.50 3.62
N GLU A 54 15.61 -17.45 3.43
CA GLU A 54 14.68 -17.85 4.51
C GLU A 54 15.38 -18.56 5.67
N THR A 55 16.49 -19.22 5.39
CA THR A 55 17.27 -20.01 6.36
C THR A 55 18.65 -19.44 6.64
N ASP A 56 19.22 -18.66 5.71
CA ASP A 56 20.55 -18.06 5.81
C ASP A 56 20.47 -16.52 5.92
N PRO A 57 20.63 -15.95 7.11
CA PRO A 57 20.60 -14.50 7.31
C PRO A 57 21.76 -13.76 6.62
N ALA A 58 22.86 -14.45 6.29
CA ALA A 58 24.01 -13.82 5.67
C ALA A 58 23.69 -13.17 4.32
N ILE A 59 22.67 -13.67 3.60
CA ILE A 59 22.22 -13.08 2.34
C ILE A 59 21.57 -11.71 2.57
N ASP A 60 20.69 -11.61 3.58
CA ASP A 60 20.07 -10.33 3.96
C ASP A 60 21.13 -9.37 4.52
N GLU A 61 22.07 -9.84 5.35
CA GLU A 61 23.18 -9.05 5.88
C GLU A 61 24.08 -8.47 4.78
N GLU A 62 24.36 -9.24 3.74
CA GLU A 62 25.12 -8.77 2.59
C GLU A 62 24.38 -7.64 1.85
N ILE A 63 23.06 -7.80 1.60
CA ILE A 63 22.22 -6.75 0.99
C ILE A 63 22.18 -5.51 1.87
N ASP A 64 22.02 -5.67 3.18
CA ASP A 64 22.01 -4.58 4.15
C ASP A 64 23.35 -3.85 4.20
N GLY A 65 24.45 -4.58 4.01
CA GLY A 65 25.78 -4.02 3.90
C GLY A 65 25.90 -3.00 2.74
N TYR A 66 25.22 -3.23 1.62
CA TYR A 66 25.14 -2.25 0.53
C TYR A 66 24.29 -1.03 0.93
N LEU A 67 23.13 -1.25 1.58
CA LEU A 67 22.27 -0.15 2.00
C LEU A 67 22.95 0.77 3.03
N LYS A 68 23.72 0.20 3.96
CA LYS A 68 24.49 0.97 4.97
C LYS A 68 25.63 1.78 4.40
N LYS A 69 26.14 1.39 3.22
CA LYS A 69 27.27 2.05 2.53
C LYS A 69 26.83 3.03 1.45
N LEU A 70 25.52 3.28 1.30
CA LEU A 70 25.01 4.23 0.32
C LEU A 70 25.60 5.62 0.54
N PRO A 71 26.03 6.32 -0.53
CA PRO A 71 26.62 7.64 -0.42
C PRO A 71 25.62 8.65 0.18
N PRO A 72 26.09 9.67 0.88
CA PRO A 72 25.24 10.77 1.33
C PRO A 72 24.69 11.55 0.15
N GLY A 73 23.58 12.29 0.36
CA GLY A 73 23.02 13.19 -0.65
C GLY A 73 21.74 12.71 -1.30
N LYS A 74 21.50 13.19 -2.51
CA LYS A 74 20.25 12.93 -3.25
C LYS A 74 20.26 11.53 -3.86
N LEU A 75 19.24 10.71 -3.55
CA LEU A 75 19.18 9.31 -3.99
C LEU A 75 17.75 8.78 -3.89
N VAL A 76 17.35 7.90 -4.80
CA VAL A 76 16.15 7.06 -4.70
C VAL A 76 16.58 5.61 -4.43
N VAL A 77 16.13 5.05 -3.31
CA VAL A 77 16.46 3.68 -2.90
C VAL A 77 15.21 2.80 -2.94
N GLU A 78 15.13 1.88 -3.88
CA GLU A 78 14.07 0.89 -3.97
C GLU A 78 14.46 -0.34 -3.16
N SER A 79 13.77 -0.58 -2.04
CA SER A 79 13.99 -1.75 -1.19
C SER A 79 12.87 -1.91 -0.17
N ARG A 80 12.57 -3.14 0.25
CA ARG A 80 11.61 -3.40 1.33
C ARG A 80 12.08 -2.87 2.68
N MET A 81 13.41 -2.81 2.90
CA MET A 81 14.01 -2.48 4.20
C MET A 81 14.84 -1.19 4.18
N ALA A 82 14.98 -0.48 3.05
CA ALA A 82 15.81 0.73 2.98
C ALA A 82 15.39 1.80 4.00
N TRP A 83 14.10 1.94 4.30
CA TRP A 83 13.59 2.87 5.31
C TRP A 83 14.19 2.65 6.72
N ARG A 84 14.66 1.44 6.99
CA ARG A 84 15.33 1.06 8.24
C ARG A 84 16.80 1.49 8.26
N PHE A 85 17.47 1.41 7.10
CA PHE A 85 18.91 1.64 6.96
C PHE A 85 19.27 3.04 6.48
N VAL A 86 18.30 3.81 5.99
CA VAL A 86 18.47 5.17 5.48
C VAL A 86 17.53 6.12 6.24
N PRO A 87 17.82 6.42 7.51
CA PRO A 87 16.88 7.10 8.42
C PRO A 87 16.57 8.56 8.02
N ASP A 88 17.49 9.22 7.32
CA ASP A 88 17.39 10.59 6.82
C ASP A 88 16.59 10.72 5.50
N ALA A 89 16.15 9.60 4.93
CA ALA A 89 15.32 9.60 3.72
C ALA A 89 13.84 9.73 4.05
N ARG A 90 13.08 10.36 3.13
CA ARG A 90 11.62 10.28 3.16
C ARG A 90 11.18 8.86 2.79
N LYS A 91 10.42 8.24 3.66
CA LYS A 91 10.04 6.82 3.62
C LYS A 91 8.69 6.68 2.95
N ILE A 92 8.65 6.11 1.76
CA ILE A 92 7.43 5.95 0.95
C ILE A 92 7.05 4.48 0.89
N PHE A 93 5.77 4.19 1.08
CA PHE A 93 5.18 2.87 0.84
C PHE A 93 4.21 2.93 -0.34
N LEU A 94 4.37 2.04 -1.30
CA LEU A 94 3.46 1.88 -2.43
C LEU A 94 2.48 0.74 -2.14
N TYR A 95 1.23 1.12 -1.91
CA TYR A 95 0.12 0.20 -1.74
C TYR A 95 -0.44 -0.22 -3.10
N VAL A 96 -0.95 -1.45 -3.19
CA VAL A 96 -1.73 -1.95 -4.34
C VAL A 96 -2.69 -3.05 -3.89
N LEU A 97 -3.91 -3.07 -4.43
CA LEU A 97 -4.82 -4.19 -4.21
C LEU A 97 -4.24 -5.49 -4.76
N LYS A 98 -4.34 -6.60 -4.00
CA LYS A 98 -3.75 -7.90 -4.35
C LYS A 98 -4.13 -8.41 -5.74
N HIS A 99 -5.38 -8.22 -6.16
CA HIS A 99 -5.84 -8.62 -7.49
C HIS A 99 -5.18 -7.82 -8.61
N GLU A 100 -5.03 -6.51 -8.43
CA GLU A 100 -4.34 -5.70 -9.42
C GLU A 100 -2.85 -6.01 -9.45
N ALA A 101 -2.25 -6.28 -8.30
CA ALA A 101 -0.88 -6.78 -8.22
C ALA A 101 -0.69 -8.07 -9.02
N ALA A 102 -1.60 -9.04 -8.85
CA ALA A 102 -1.61 -10.30 -9.59
C ALA A 102 -1.80 -10.08 -11.09
N ASN A 103 -2.76 -9.21 -11.50
CA ASN A 103 -2.95 -8.83 -12.90
C ASN A 103 -1.68 -8.25 -13.52
N ARG A 104 -0.97 -7.38 -12.81
CA ARG A 104 0.28 -6.78 -13.30
C ARG A 104 1.39 -7.80 -13.47
N ILE A 105 1.51 -8.74 -12.53
CA ILE A 105 2.50 -9.81 -12.60
C ILE A 105 2.22 -10.72 -13.79
N LEU A 106 0.97 -11.13 -14.00
CA LEU A 106 0.56 -11.94 -15.15
C LEU A 106 0.86 -11.23 -16.49
N ARG A 107 0.54 -9.93 -16.59
CA ARG A 107 0.82 -9.15 -17.81
C ARG A 107 2.30 -8.94 -18.06
N ALA A 108 3.11 -8.89 -17.00
CA ALA A 108 4.56 -8.70 -17.11
C ALA A 108 5.28 -9.92 -17.67
N ASN A 109 4.62 -11.10 -17.70
CA ASN A 109 5.11 -12.36 -18.26
C ASN A 109 6.59 -12.63 -17.94
N ARG A 110 6.98 -12.49 -16.67
CA ARG A 110 8.34 -12.71 -16.23
C ARG A 110 8.64 -14.20 -16.23
N ASP A 111 9.79 -14.60 -16.73
CA ASP A 111 10.19 -16.02 -16.83
C ASP A 111 10.13 -16.77 -15.50
N ASP A 112 10.34 -16.05 -14.38
CA ASP A 112 10.35 -16.59 -13.01
C ASP A 112 8.95 -16.62 -12.35
N GLU A 113 7.90 -16.08 -12.99
CA GLU A 113 6.57 -15.88 -12.40
C GLU A 113 5.47 -16.30 -13.40
N ARG A 114 5.44 -17.58 -13.79
CA ARG A 114 4.43 -18.12 -14.73
C ARG A 114 3.23 -18.70 -13.99
N TYR A 115 2.17 -17.92 -13.89
CA TYR A 115 0.89 -18.40 -13.38
C TYR A 115 -0.07 -18.68 -14.54
N ARG A 116 -0.89 -19.73 -14.40
CA ARG A 116 -1.94 -20.05 -15.39
C ARG A 116 -3.24 -19.29 -15.11
N LEU A 117 -3.54 -19.08 -13.84
CA LEU A 117 -4.76 -18.43 -13.38
C LEU A 117 -4.42 -17.23 -12.49
N LEU A 118 -5.32 -16.25 -12.49
CA LEU A 118 -5.21 -15.05 -11.64
C LEU A 118 -5.21 -15.42 -10.15
N ASP A 119 -6.07 -16.37 -9.76
CA ASP A 119 -6.19 -16.81 -8.37
C ASP A 119 -4.90 -17.45 -7.87
N ASP A 120 -4.18 -18.21 -8.69
CA ASP A 120 -2.87 -18.77 -8.34
C ASP A 120 -1.87 -17.66 -8.02
N ALA A 121 -1.85 -16.61 -8.82
CA ALA A 121 -0.99 -15.45 -8.60
C ALA A 121 -1.36 -14.68 -7.32
N VAL A 122 -2.65 -14.54 -7.02
CA VAL A 122 -3.14 -13.90 -5.78
C VAL A 122 -2.70 -14.68 -4.55
N VAL A 123 -2.81 -16.02 -4.59
CA VAL A 123 -2.37 -16.90 -3.49
C VAL A 123 -0.86 -16.78 -3.29
N ASP A 124 -0.06 -16.90 -4.36
CA ASP A 124 1.40 -16.83 -4.28
C ASP A 124 1.89 -15.47 -3.73
N ILE A 125 1.30 -14.35 -4.18
CA ILE A 125 1.60 -13.02 -3.64
C ILE A 125 1.35 -12.98 -2.13
N GLY A 126 0.23 -13.57 -1.68
CA GLY A 126 -0.12 -13.65 -0.27
C GLY A 126 0.89 -14.47 0.54
N GLU A 127 1.31 -15.63 0.03
CA GLU A 127 2.29 -16.48 0.69
C GLU A 127 3.68 -15.85 0.73
N ARG A 128 4.12 -15.26 -0.37
CA ARG A 128 5.39 -14.51 -0.43
C ARG A 128 5.39 -13.37 0.58
N ARG A 129 4.28 -12.63 0.71
CA ARG A 129 4.18 -11.54 1.70
C ARG A 129 4.26 -12.08 3.13
N LYS A 130 3.55 -13.18 3.44
CA LYS A 130 3.62 -13.84 4.76
C LYS A 130 5.04 -14.29 5.09
N SER A 131 5.75 -14.88 4.13
CA SER A 131 7.15 -15.28 4.29
C SER A 131 8.05 -14.08 4.59
N GLU A 132 7.90 -12.97 3.84
CA GLU A 132 8.65 -11.73 4.07
C GLU A 132 8.39 -11.15 5.46
N VAL A 133 7.13 -11.04 5.88
CA VAL A 133 6.74 -10.54 7.22
C VAL A 133 7.37 -11.38 8.32
N LYS A 134 7.24 -12.71 8.22
CA LYS A 134 7.82 -13.64 9.20
C LYS A 134 9.36 -13.52 9.26
N ARG A 135 10.02 -13.45 8.09
CA ARG A 135 11.46 -13.33 7.98
C ARG A 135 11.97 -12.03 8.59
N PHE A 136 11.40 -10.89 8.21
CA PHE A 136 11.85 -9.60 8.73
C PHE A 136 11.51 -9.40 10.21
N LYS A 137 10.39 -9.97 10.68
CA LYS A 137 10.12 -10.00 12.13
C LYS A 137 11.17 -10.82 12.88
N LYS A 138 11.54 -11.98 12.35
CA LYS A 138 12.54 -12.88 12.96
C LYS A 138 13.94 -12.25 13.03
N TYR A 139 14.40 -11.66 11.92
CA TYR A 139 15.80 -11.21 11.80
C TYR A 139 16.02 -9.75 12.24
N TYR A 140 15.00 -8.90 12.13
CA TYR A 140 15.16 -7.46 12.42
C TYR A 140 14.23 -6.95 13.51
N ASP A 141 13.35 -7.80 14.03
CA ASP A 141 12.24 -7.42 14.94
C ASP A 141 11.35 -6.30 14.37
N VAL A 142 11.10 -6.35 13.08
CA VAL A 142 10.35 -5.34 12.33
C VAL A 142 9.07 -5.95 11.76
N ASP A 143 7.96 -5.25 11.97
CA ASP A 143 6.72 -5.47 11.24
C ASP A 143 6.69 -4.57 9.99
N ILE A 144 6.91 -5.16 8.81
CA ILE A 144 6.90 -4.44 7.54
C ILE A 144 5.50 -4.07 7.04
N ASP A 145 4.43 -4.61 7.66
CA ASP A 145 3.04 -4.27 7.39
C ASP A 145 2.58 -3.06 8.22
N ASN A 146 3.37 -2.64 9.20
CA ASN A 146 3.07 -1.47 9.99
C ASN A 146 3.30 -0.19 9.17
N LEU A 147 2.20 0.39 8.69
CA LEU A 147 2.23 1.60 7.87
C LEU A 147 2.85 2.82 8.58
N ARG A 148 2.92 2.81 9.93
CA ARG A 148 3.57 3.87 10.72
C ARG A 148 5.10 3.90 10.57
N ASN A 149 5.68 2.91 9.91
CA ASN A 149 7.11 2.93 9.53
C ASN A 149 7.43 3.93 8.41
N TYR A 150 6.40 4.46 7.74
CA TYR A 150 6.54 5.28 6.54
C TYR A 150 6.02 6.71 6.78
N ASP A 151 6.57 7.66 6.04
CA ASP A 151 6.10 9.05 6.05
C ASP A 151 4.92 9.26 5.11
N CYS A 152 4.85 8.45 4.05
CA CYS A 152 3.80 8.54 3.06
C CYS A 152 3.44 7.16 2.49
N VAL A 153 2.15 6.89 2.36
CA VAL A 153 1.58 5.71 1.71
C VAL A 153 0.77 6.16 0.51
N VAL A 154 1.06 5.62 -0.67
CA VAL A 154 0.38 6.00 -1.92
C VAL A 154 -0.16 4.76 -2.61
N ASP A 155 -1.44 4.79 -2.92
CA ASP A 155 -2.11 3.75 -3.70
C ASP A 155 -1.72 3.84 -5.18
N THR A 156 -1.29 2.71 -5.71
CA THR A 156 -0.91 2.59 -7.12
C THR A 156 -1.91 1.79 -7.93
N THR A 157 -3.02 1.34 -7.35
CA THR A 157 -3.95 0.37 -7.94
C THR A 157 -4.45 0.82 -9.31
N PHE A 158 -4.97 2.04 -9.41
CA PHE A 158 -5.53 2.57 -10.66
C PHE A 158 -4.77 3.78 -11.20
N ALA A 159 -3.85 4.32 -10.42
CA ALA A 159 -3.10 5.51 -10.78
C ALA A 159 -2.01 5.24 -11.82
N SER A 160 -1.79 6.19 -12.71
CA SER A 160 -0.66 6.17 -13.63
C SER A 160 0.67 6.36 -12.85
N PRO A 161 1.81 5.88 -13.36
CA PRO A 161 3.10 6.15 -12.76
C PRO A 161 3.36 7.64 -12.53
N ARG A 162 2.93 8.50 -13.45
CA ARG A 162 3.05 9.96 -13.34
C ARG A 162 2.22 10.49 -12.16
N THR A 163 0.96 10.11 -12.05
CA THR A 163 0.08 10.52 -10.93
C THR A 163 0.67 10.13 -9.57
N VAL A 164 1.25 8.92 -9.48
CA VAL A 164 1.92 8.44 -8.25
C VAL A 164 3.14 9.30 -7.93
N VAL A 165 3.99 9.58 -8.91
CA VAL A 165 5.17 10.44 -8.75
C VAL A 165 4.79 11.85 -8.33
N ASP A 166 3.81 12.46 -9.01
CA ASP A 166 3.31 13.79 -8.69
C ASP A 166 2.77 13.84 -7.25
N ARG A 167 2.05 12.79 -6.80
CA ARG A 167 1.59 12.68 -5.41
C ARG A 167 2.76 12.55 -4.42
N ILE A 168 3.77 11.75 -4.71
CA ILE A 168 4.96 11.60 -3.85
C ILE A 168 5.73 12.91 -3.73
N LEU A 169 5.87 13.64 -4.82
CA LEU A 169 6.65 14.89 -4.85
C LEU A 169 5.90 16.07 -4.22
N LYS A 170 4.57 16.05 -4.22
CA LYS A 170 3.76 17.04 -3.52
C LYS A 170 4.02 16.90 -2.02
N ARG A 171 4.40 18.02 -1.37
CA ARG A 171 4.51 18.03 0.10
C ARG A 171 3.11 17.91 0.70
N ASP A 172 2.96 16.97 1.62
CA ASP A 172 1.71 16.80 2.33
C ASP A 172 1.52 17.95 3.32
N SER A 173 0.34 18.56 3.30
CA SER A 173 -0.15 19.45 4.35
C SER A 173 -0.71 18.63 5.53
N LEU A 174 -0.84 17.31 5.37
CA LEU A 174 -1.37 16.43 6.42
C LEU A 174 -0.52 16.50 7.68
N LYS A 175 -1.18 16.82 8.79
CA LYS A 175 -0.57 16.82 10.13
C LYS A 175 -0.41 15.39 10.69
N SER A 176 -0.99 14.38 10.03
CA SER A 176 -0.91 12.98 10.41
C SER A 176 0.28 12.28 9.75
N THR A 177 0.99 11.46 10.51
CA THR A 177 2.03 10.57 10.00
C THR A 177 1.59 9.12 10.23
N PRO A 178 1.55 8.28 9.19
CA PRO A 178 1.84 8.58 7.79
C PRO A 178 0.76 9.41 7.09
N GLY A 179 1.14 10.19 6.09
CA GLY A 179 0.21 10.72 5.10
C GLY A 179 -0.23 9.61 4.16
N ILE A 180 -1.49 9.18 4.23
CA ILE A 180 -2.02 8.06 3.45
C ILE A 180 -2.94 8.58 2.36
N TRP A 181 -2.70 8.16 1.11
CA TRP A 181 -3.44 8.60 -0.08
C TRP A 181 -3.91 7.39 -0.88
N LEU A 182 -5.20 7.14 -0.87
CA LEU A 182 -5.81 6.03 -1.60
C LEU A 182 -6.89 6.50 -2.57
N ASP A 183 -7.09 5.70 -3.63
CA ASP A 183 -8.29 5.80 -4.47
C ASP A 183 -9.54 5.52 -3.59
N PRO A 184 -10.54 6.40 -3.58
CA PRO A 184 -11.73 6.22 -2.74
C PRO A 184 -12.50 4.91 -3.05
N ARG A 185 -12.34 4.33 -4.24
CA ARG A 185 -12.94 3.04 -4.62
C ARG A 185 -12.25 1.84 -3.99
N ASN A 186 -11.07 2.02 -3.39
CA ASN A 186 -10.34 0.98 -2.66
C ASN A 186 -10.65 0.97 -1.16
N LEU A 187 -11.60 1.79 -0.73
CA LEU A 187 -11.98 1.95 0.67
C LEU A 187 -13.31 1.23 0.95
N VAL A 188 -13.36 0.44 2.02
CA VAL A 188 -14.57 -0.27 2.44
C VAL A 188 -15.30 0.55 3.50
N PRO A 189 -16.54 1.01 3.24
CA PRO A 189 -17.33 1.75 4.22
C PRO A 189 -17.89 0.86 5.32
N THR A 190 -18.01 1.38 6.53
CA THR A 190 -18.61 0.68 7.69
C THR A 190 -20.03 1.15 8.02
N GLN A 191 -20.55 2.13 7.29
CA GLN A 191 -21.91 2.66 7.46
C GLN A 191 -22.74 2.41 6.22
N THR A 192 -23.99 2.01 6.36
CA THR A 192 -24.91 1.83 5.23
C THR A 192 -25.18 3.14 4.48
N PRO A 193 -25.23 3.14 3.14
CA PRO A 193 -25.48 4.36 2.36
C PRO A 193 -26.86 4.99 2.64
N ARG A 194 -27.83 4.22 3.14
CA ARG A 194 -29.16 4.74 3.55
C ARG A 194 -29.11 5.79 4.67
N HIS A 195 -28.05 5.79 5.46
CA HIS A 195 -27.85 6.77 6.53
C HIS A 195 -27.10 8.01 6.07
N LEU A 196 -26.76 8.12 4.79
CA LEU A 196 -26.15 9.32 4.24
C LEU A 196 -27.22 10.36 3.90
N ASP A 197 -27.00 11.58 4.34
CA ASP A 197 -27.76 12.74 3.86
C ASP A 197 -27.29 13.07 2.43
N ASP A 198 -28.14 12.75 1.46
CA ASP A 198 -27.84 12.93 0.05
C ASP A 198 -27.67 14.41 -0.34
N ARG A 199 -28.33 15.34 0.36
CA ARG A 199 -28.11 16.78 0.19
C ARG A 199 -26.70 17.15 0.61
N LYS A 200 -26.27 16.69 1.79
CA LYS A 200 -24.92 16.92 2.31
C LYS A 200 -23.85 16.33 1.38
N VAL A 201 -24.09 15.13 0.84
CA VAL A 201 -23.16 14.49 -0.13
C VAL A 201 -23.03 15.36 -1.39
N ARG A 202 -24.14 15.92 -1.91
CA ARG A 202 -24.10 16.83 -3.09
C ARG A 202 -23.37 18.14 -2.80
N GLU A 203 -23.60 18.74 -1.65
CA GLU A 203 -22.90 19.97 -1.22
C GLU A 203 -21.37 19.73 -1.14
N ILE A 204 -20.95 18.65 -0.49
CA ILE A 204 -19.54 18.25 -0.41
C ILE A 204 -18.97 17.99 -1.81
N ALA A 205 -19.68 17.27 -2.67
CA ALA A 205 -19.25 17.01 -4.04
C ALA A 205 -19.11 18.29 -4.87
N GLY A 206 -19.97 19.29 -4.64
CA GLY A 206 -19.87 20.63 -5.24
C GLY A 206 -18.58 21.34 -4.81
N SER A 207 -18.31 21.40 -3.50
CA SER A 207 -17.07 21.97 -2.97
C SER A 207 -15.82 21.26 -3.50
N MET A 208 -15.84 19.91 -3.58
CA MET A 208 -14.73 19.13 -4.15
C MET A 208 -14.50 19.41 -5.63
N ALA A 209 -15.50 19.85 -6.39
CA ALA A 209 -15.34 20.22 -7.79
C ALA A 209 -14.51 21.50 -7.96
N GLU A 210 -14.60 22.42 -7.00
CA GLU A 210 -13.95 23.72 -7.03
C GLU A 210 -12.54 23.67 -6.42
N SER A 211 -12.39 23.01 -5.27
CA SER A 211 -11.18 23.06 -4.44
C SER A 211 -10.49 21.72 -4.22
N GLY A 212 -11.01 20.63 -4.79
CA GLY A 212 -10.51 19.27 -4.51
C GLY A 212 -10.98 18.76 -3.14
N PHE A 213 -10.34 17.70 -2.67
CA PHE A 213 -10.59 17.17 -1.33
C PHE A 213 -9.97 18.08 -0.26
N ASP A 214 -10.71 18.36 0.79
CA ASP A 214 -10.20 19.14 1.94
C ASP A 214 -9.23 18.26 2.75
N GLU A 215 -7.93 18.53 2.60
CA GLU A 215 -6.84 17.76 3.23
C GLU A 215 -6.80 17.93 4.77
N ASP A 216 -7.39 19.00 5.31
CA ASP A 216 -7.47 19.21 6.77
C ASP A 216 -8.51 18.30 7.45
N HIS A 217 -9.40 17.68 6.65
CA HIS A 217 -10.43 16.77 7.13
C HIS A 217 -10.32 15.39 6.46
N PRO A 218 -9.24 14.62 6.69
CA PRO A 218 -9.05 13.28 6.09
C PRO A 218 -10.15 12.30 6.51
N LEU A 219 -10.31 11.21 5.77
CA LEU A 219 -11.20 10.11 6.17
C LEU A 219 -10.55 9.32 7.30
N GLY A 220 -11.29 9.06 8.40
CA GLY A 220 -10.83 8.18 9.47
C GLY A 220 -10.96 6.71 9.09
N VAL A 221 -9.87 5.94 9.17
CA VAL A 221 -9.83 4.55 8.73
C VAL A 221 -9.23 3.59 9.74
N LEU A 222 -9.67 2.33 9.67
CA LEU A 222 -9.02 1.18 10.27
C LEU A 222 -8.27 0.39 9.18
N TYR A 223 -7.12 -0.17 9.52
CA TYR A 223 -6.32 -0.99 8.60
C TYR A 223 -6.22 -2.43 9.09
N ILE A 224 -6.78 -3.37 8.35
CA ILE A 224 -6.89 -4.78 8.72
C ILE A 224 -6.61 -5.65 7.50
N ASP A 225 -5.66 -6.56 7.61
CA ASP A 225 -5.33 -7.54 6.58
C ASP A 225 -5.21 -6.94 5.17
N HIS A 226 -4.48 -5.83 5.08
CA HIS A 226 -4.25 -5.11 3.83
C HIS A 226 -5.49 -4.40 3.25
N THR A 227 -6.51 -4.14 4.07
CA THR A 227 -7.73 -3.45 3.67
C THR A 227 -7.99 -2.25 4.57
N PHE A 228 -8.44 -1.14 3.97
CA PHE A 228 -8.81 0.07 4.69
C PHE A 228 -10.32 0.17 4.84
N PHE A 229 -10.80 0.26 6.08
CA PHE A 229 -12.21 0.39 6.44
C PHE A 229 -12.49 1.81 6.92
N VAL A 230 -13.35 2.54 6.21
CA VAL A 230 -13.73 3.91 6.58
C VAL A 230 -14.72 3.87 7.73
N VAL A 231 -14.38 4.55 8.82
CA VAL A 231 -15.22 4.67 10.02
C VAL A 231 -15.66 6.12 10.29
N GLU A 232 -14.97 7.08 9.67
CA GLU A 232 -15.32 8.51 9.75
C GLU A 232 -15.24 9.16 8.36
N GLY A 233 -16.25 9.97 8.03
CA GLY A 233 -16.28 10.71 6.77
C GLY A 233 -16.99 10.01 5.60
N HIS A 234 -17.96 9.13 5.86
CA HIS A 234 -18.69 8.39 4.82
C HIS A 234 -19.35 9.29 3.76
N ALA A 235 -19.86 10.49 4.13
CA ALA A 235 -20.40 11.45 3.17
C ALA A 235 -19.29 12.00 2.24
N ARG A 236 -18.08 12.25 2.78
CA ARG A 236 -16.90 12.67 2.01
C ARG A 236 -16.43 11.55 1.08
N LEU A 237 -16.43 10.29 1.56
CA LEU A 237 -16.15 9.12 0.72
C LEU A 237 -17.13 9.03 -0.45
N ALA A 238 -18.44 9.11 -0.19
CA ALA A 238 -19.48 9.09 -1.23
C ALA A 238 -19.28 10.21 -2.26
N ALA A 239 -19.03 11.44 -1.79
CA ALA A 239 -18.76 12.58 -2.65
C ALA A 239 -17.51 12.37 -3.51
N SER A 240 -16.43 11.82 -2.95
CA SER A 240 -15.17 11.53 -3.65
C SER A 240 -15.35 10.50 -4.77
N ILE A 241 -16.12 9.43 -4.51
CA ILE A 241 -16.45 8.41 -5.52
C ILE A 241 -17.26 9.05 -6.65
N ARG A 242 -18.31 9.83 -6.33
CA ARG A 242 -19.14 10.55 -7.33
C ARG A 242 -18.33 11.55 -8.17
N ARG A 243 -17.26 12.13 -7.61
CA ARG A 243 -16.35 13.05 -8.29
C ARG A 243 -15.19 12.33 -9.01
N SER A 244 -15.11 11.03 -8.90
CA SER A 244 -14.00 10.22 -9.47
C SER A 244 -12.62 10.76 -9.09
N LEU A 245 -12.45 11.15 -7.81
CA LEU A 245 -11.15 11.60 -7.35
C LEU A 245 -10.13 10.47 -7.41
N GLU A 246 -8.91 10.77 -7.85
CA GLU A 246 -7.82 9.78 -7.91
C GLU A 246 -7.31 9.42 -6.53
N TYR A 247 -7.31 10.39 -5.59
CA TYR A 247 -6.83 10.21 -4.23
C TYR A 247 -7.70 10.95 -3.22
N VAL A 248 -7.84 10.32 -2.06
CA VAL A 248 -8.36 10.95 -0.84
C VAL A 248 -7.37 10.74 0.30
N PRO A 249 -7.19 11.74 1.18
CA PRO A 249 -6.33 11.64 2.35
C PRO A 249 -7.01 10.82 3.44
N LEU A 250 -6.23 9.97 4.12
CA LEU A 250 -6.70 9.11 5.19
C LEU A 250 -5.94 9.39 6.48
N MET A 251 -6.65 9.28 7.60
CA MET A 251 -6.10 9.25 8.94
C MET A 251 -6.24 7.83 9.52
N LEU A 252 -5.12 7.18 9.78
CA LEU A 252 -5.08 5.84 10.37
C LEU A 252 -5.41 5.92 11.86
N LEU A 253 -6.58 5.41 12.25
CA LEU A 253 -7.05 5.43 13.63
C LEU A 253 -6.55 4.22 14.42
N ALA A 254 -6.65 3.03 13.84
CA ALA A 254 -6.17 1.78 14.46
C ALA A 254 -5.87 0.70 13.42
N CYS A 255 -4.99 -0.23 13.79
CA CYS A 255 -4.69 -1.47 13.05
C CYS A 255 -5.35 -2.68 13.75
N ALA A 256 -5.41 -3.80 13.05
CA ALA A 256 -6.14 -5.03 13.40
C ALA A 256 -6.41 -5.28 14.90
N GLU A 257 -5.35 -5.53 15.67
CA GLU A 257 -5.48 -5.93 17.08
C GLU A 257 -5.43 -4.74 18.06
N GLU A 258 -5.31 -3.51 17.53
CA GLU A 258 -5.31 -2.31 18.37
C GLU A 258 -6.71 -2.01 18.92
N PRO A 259 -6.80 -1.51 20.17
CA PRO A 259 -8.07 -1.06 20.75
C PRO A 259 -8.71 0.05 19.90
N TYR A 260 -10.03 -0.05 19.69
CA TYR A 260 -10.76 0.95 18.91
C TYR A 260 -11.96 1.53 19.66
N ARG A 261 -13.11 0.84 19.73
CA ARG A 261 -14.34 1.34 20.39
C ARG A 261 -14.96 0.29 21.31
N ALA A 262 -15.54 0.77 22.43
CA ALA A 262 -16.36 -0.06 23.34
C ALA A 262 -15.69 -1.39 23.76
N GLY A 263 -14.36 -1.36 23.97
CA GLY A 263 -13.60 -2.55 24.36
C GLY A 263 -13.35 -3.55 23.23
N LEU A 264 -13.64 -3.17 21.97
CA LEU A 264 -13.34 -3.98 20.78
C LEU A 264 -11.98 -3.58 20.19
N THR A 265 -11.29 -4.55 19.60
CA THR A 265 -10.20 -4.27 18.66
C THR A 265 -10.75 -3.76 17.34
N ALA A 266 -9.91 -3.14 16.51
CA ALA A 266 -10.31 -2.71 15.18
C ALA A 266 -10.85 -3.87 14.34
N ARG A 267 -10.22 -5.06 14.41
CA ARG A 267 -10.67 -6.29 13.75
C ARG A 267 -12.07 -6.69 14.21
N SER A 268 -12.26 -6.85 15.51
CA SER A 268 -13.56 -7.26 16.06
C SER A 268 -14.69 -6.28 15.75
N PHE A 269 -14.38 -4.97 15.68
CA PHE A 269 -15.34 -3.96 15.25
C PHE A 269 -15.76 -4.16 13.78
N VAL A 270 -14.80 -4.37 12.89
CA VAL A 270 -15.08 -4.55 11.46
C VAL A 270 -15.83 -5.85 11.20
N GLU A 271 -15.43 -6.97 11.82
CA GLU A 271 -16.12 -8.27 11.69
C GLU A 271 -17.59 -8.21 12.11
N ARG A 272 -17.92 -7.39 13.11
CA ARG A 272 -19.32 -7.18 13.54
C ARG A 272 -20.09 -6.21 12.65
N THR A 273 -19.40 -5.35 11.92
CA THR A 273 -20.04 -4.24 11.20
C THR A 273 -20.18 -4.54 9.71
N ILE A 274 -19.15 -5.18 9.10
CA ILE A 274 -19.14 -5.42 7.66
C ILE A 274 -19.98 -6.65 7.32
N THR A 275 -20.94 -6.45 6.42
CA THR A 275 -21.75 -7.51 5.83
C THR A 275 -21.72 -7.40 4.32
N GLU A 276 -21.93 -8.49 3.61
CA GLU A 276 -22.04 -8.48 2.15
C GLU A 276 -23.14 -7.54 1.67
N THR A 277 -24.28 -7.50 2.39
CA THR A 277 -25.38 -6.58 2.07
C THR A 277 -24.96 -5.12 2.15
N LEU A 278 -24.24 -4.72 3.21
CA LEU A 278 -23.74 -3.34 3.35
C LEU A 278 -22.88 -2.94 2.15
N VAL A 279 -21.95 -3.81 1.77
CA VAL A 279 -21.02 -3.52 0.67
C VAL A 279 -21.75 -3.45 -0.68
N ARG A 280 -22.69 -4.40 -0.95
CA ARG A 280 -23.50 -4.37 -2.16
C ARG A 280 -24.41 -3.16 -2.23
N ASP A 281 -24.96 -2.71 -1.11
CA ASP A 281 -25.75 -1.46 -1.06
C ASP A 281 -24.88 -0.25 -1.46
N TRP A 282 -23.60 -0.21 -1.05
CA TRP A 282 -22.65 0.83 -1.48
C TRP A 282 -22.31 0.73 -2.97
N GLU A 283 -22.01 -0.48 -3.47
CA GLU A 283 -21.75 -0.69 -4.89
C GLU A 283 -22.91 -0.17 -5.75
N LYS A 284 -24.15 -0.48 -5.34
CA LYS A 284 -25.35 -0.01 -6.01
C LYS A 284 -25.54 1.51 -5.90
N ALA A 285 -25.38 2.08 -4.71
CA ALA A 285 -25.59 3.51 -4.49
C ALA A 285 -24.54 4.38 -5.18
N MET A 286 -23.30 3.90 -5.30
CA MET A 286 -22.18 4.61 -5.92
C MET A 286 -21.91 4.19 -7.37
N GLN A 287 -22.70 3.23 -7.92
CA GLN A 287 -22.59 2.73 -9.30
C GLN A 287 -21.20 2.19 -9.68
N PHE A 288 -20.54 1.50 -8.76
CA PHE A 288 -19.29 0.79 -9.01
C PHE A 288 -19.33 -0.61 -8.39
N ARG A 289 -18.36 -1.44 -8.72
CA ARG A 289 -18.15 -2.75 -8.08
C ARG A 289 -16.71 -2.92 -7.66
N TYR A 290 -16.53 -3.48 -6.48
CA TYR A 290 -15.21 -3.96 -6.10
C TYR A 290 -14.78 -5.10 -7.04
N PRO A 291 -13.55 -5.10 -7.52
CA PRO A 291 -13.07 -6.11 -8.48
C PRO A 291 -13.09 -7.53 -7.89
N HIS A 292 -13.09 -7.64 -6.58
CA HIS A 292 -13.18 -8.87 -5.80
C HIS A 292 -13.60 -8.52 -4.36
N PRO A 293 -13.97 -9.50 -3.51
CA PRO A 293 -14.47 -9.23 -2.18
C PRO A 293 -13.36 -8.78 -1.21
N ILE A 294 -12.86 -7.55 -1.40
CA ILE A 294 -11.81 -6.94 -0.56
C ILE A 294 -12.21 -6.79 0.91
N TRP A 295 -13.51 -6.84 1.20
CA TRP A 295 -14.08 -6.72 2.55
C TRP A 295 -14.09 -8.04 3.32
N ARG A 296 -13.84 -9.19 2.69
CA ARG A 296 -13.78 -10.47 3.38
C ARG A 296 -12.50 -10.54 4.18
N ILE A 297 -12.64 -10.40 5.50
CA ILE A 297 -11.55 -10.66 6.43
C ILE A 297 -11.40 -12.17 6.54
N PRO A 298 -10.20 -12.73 6.29
CA PRO A 298 -9.98 -14.15 6.54
C PRO A 298 -10.24 -14.44 8.01
N HIS A 299 -11.17 -15.35 8.32
CA HIS A 299 -11.28 -15.86 9.66
C HIS A 299 -10.00 -16.63 9.99
N HIS A 300 -9.25 -16.16 10.98
CA HIS A 300 -8.17 -16.96 11.53
C HIS A 300 -8.80 -18.14 12.26
N ALA A 301 -8.69 -19.36 11.66
CA ALA A 301 -9.01 -20.62 12.30
C ALA A 301 -7.95 -20.95 13.36
#